data_c930023f933c699713f5b351a2de19c0
#
_entry.id   c930023f933c699713f5b351a2de19c0
#
_cell.length_a   1.000
_cell.length_b   1.000
_cell.length_c   1.000
_cell.angle_alpha   90.00
_cell.angle_beta   90.00
_cell.angle_gamma   90.00
#
_symmetry.space_group_name_H-M   'P 1'
#
loop_
_entity.id
_entity.type
_entity.pdbx_description
1 polymer ?
#
loop_
_entity_poly.entity_id
_entity_poly.type
_entity_poly.pdbx_seq_one_letter_code
_entity_poly.pdbx_strand_id
1 'polypeptide(L)'
;MYWLARAVLQPLFHIYFRLSRVGREHIPTEGPVIFAANHRSFLDPFVMGTLLRRPMYYVAKRELFQRRWLAWLLNALGAFPVDRGRSDQEMLATARAILERGDALLVFPEGTRVRPGPVGSPRRGVGRLALETGAPVVPVAVFGTEAVRKGWRIRPHKVRIRCGPPLCFPRVENPSPELAGAVTHRIWPCVMLQWEWLGGEPPPRRDPIPARPPGVRRGAPARKQAA
;
A
#
# COMPACT_ATOMS: atom_id res chain seq x y z
N MET A 1 9.96 18.05 14.93
CA MET A 1 10.84 16.98 14.42
C MET A 1 10.50 16.54 12.99
N TYR A 2 9.26 16.16 12.68
CA TYR A 2 8.83 15.80 11.32
C TYR A 2 9.25 16.82 10.24
N TRP A 3 8.97 18.10 10.47
CA TRP A 3 9.30 19.17 9.52
C TRP A 3 10.80 19.36 9.30
N LEU A 4 11.62 19.16 10.34
CA LEU A 4 13.07 19.25 10.22
C LEU A 4 13.63 18.08 9.40
N ALA A 5 13.21 16.84 9.71
CA ALA A 5 13.60 15.66 8.93
C ALA A 5 13.18 15.80 7.45
N ARG A 6 11.99 16.33 7.22
CA ARG A 6 11.48 16.60 5.88
C ARG A 6 12.27 17.67 5.14
N ALA A 7 12.62 18.78 5.80
CA ALA A 7 13.38 19.87 5.21
C ALA A 7 14.76 19.40 4.69
N VAL A 8 15.36 18.42 5.34
CA VAL A 8 16.62 17.82 4.93
C VAL A 8 16.42 16.73 3.86
N LEU A 9 15.50 15.81 4.10
CA LEU A 9 15.31 14.64 3.21
C LEU A 9 14.68 15.01 1.86
N GLN A 10 13.78 15.99 1.83
CA GLN A 10 13.07 16.33 0.60
C GLN A 10 13.99 16.90 -0.49
N PRO A 11 14.86 17.90 -0.25
CA PRO A 11 15.82 18.35 -1.25
C PRO A 11 16.81 17.25 -1.64
N LEU A 12 17.27 16.45 -0.66
CA LEU A 12 18.14 15.31 -0.93
C LEU A 12 17.51 14.33 -1.93
N PHE A 13 16.25 13.97 -1.73
CA PHE A 13 15.55 13.06 -2.65
C PHE A 13 15.34 13.68 -4.03
N HIS A 14 15.06 14.99 -4.12
CA HIS A 14 14.88 15.67 -5.40
C HIS A 14 16.18 15.76 -6.20
N ILE A 15 17.28 16.11 -5.53
CA ILE A 15 18.58 16.30 -6.19
C ILE A 15 19.23 14.95 -6.48
N TYR A 16 19.40 14.13 -5.42
CA TYR A 16 20.18 12.89 -5.52
C TYR A 16 19.46 11.79 -6.31
N PHE A 17 18.14 11.62 -6.10
CA PHE A 17 17.36 10.61 -6.80
C PHE A 17 16.54 11.18 -7.96
N ARG A 18 16.68 12.45 -8.29
CA ARG A 18 15.92 13.11 -9.37
C ARG A 18 14.43 12.75 -9.28
N LEU A 19 13.87 12.87 -8.07
CA LEU A 19 12.52 12.42 -7.73
C LEU A 19 11.45 13.14 -8.57
N SER A 20 10.70 12.37 -9.35
CA SER A 20 9.54 12.84 -10.11
C SER A 20 8.25 12.36 -9.46
N ARG A 21 7.24 13.25 -9.38
CA ARG A 21 5.94 12.98 -8.75
C ARG A 21 4.84 13.44 -9.69
N VAL A 22 4.00 12.51 -10.14
CA VAL A 22 2.89 12.75 -11.08
C VAL A 22 1.58 12.37 -10.41
N GLY A 23 0.50 13.08 -10.70
CA GLY A 23 -0.84 12.79 -10.17
C GLY A 23 -1.06 13.29 -8.72
N ARG A 24 -0.26 14.27 -8.25
CA ARG A 24 -0.42 14.83 -6.89
C ARG A 24 -1.75 15.55 -6.70
N GLU A 25 -2.34 16.06 -7.75
CA GLU A 25 -3.66 16.67 -7.82
C GLU A 25 -4.78 15.72 -7.40
N HIS A 26 -4.56 14.41 -7.49
CA HIS A 26 -5.51 13.39 -7.04
C HIS A 26 -5.52 13.17 -5.52
N ILE A 27 -4.56 13.74 -4.81
CA ILE A 27 -4.39 13.49 -3.37
C ILE A 27 -5.28 14.45 -2.58
N PRO A 28 -6.18 13.95 -1.71
CA PRO A 28 -6.94 14.78 -0.78
C PRO A 28 -6.00 15.60 0.10
N THR A 29 -6.22 16.91 0.15
CA THR A 29 -5.42 17.85 0.94
C THR A 29 -5.69 17.72 2.44
N GLU A 30 -6.91 17.36 2.80
CA GLU A 30 -7.42 17.25 4.17
C GLU A 30 -8.15 15.92 4.38
N GLY A 31 -8.43 15.61 5.63
CA GLY A 31 -9.15 14.39 6.02
C GLY A 31 -8.33 13.11 5.88
N PRO A 32 -8.93 11.96 6.25
CA PRO A 32 -8.28 10.68 6.19
C PRO A 32 -8.00 10.26 4.75
N VAL A 33 -6.87 9.61 4.52
CA VAL A 33 -6.52 9.04 3.21
C VAL A 33 -5.65 7.82 3.37
N ILE A 34 -5.94 6.77 2.61
CA ILE A 34 -5.13 5.56 2.52
C ILE A 34 -4.33 5.63 1.21
N PHE A 35 -3.01 5.55 1.29
CA PHE A 35 -2.16 5.35 0.13
C PHE A 35 -1.89 3.86 -0.02
N ALA A 36 -2.37 3.25 -1.09
CA ALA A 36 -2.07 1.87 -1.44
C ALA A 36 -0.93 1.85 -2.46
N ALA A 37 0.25 1.37 -2.08
CA ALA A 37 1.44 1.42 -2.92
C ALA A 37 2.10 0.04 -3.07
N ASN A 38 2.83 -0.19 -4.18
CA ASN A 38 3.73 -1.31 -4.32
C ASN A 38 4.98 -1.14 -3.44
N HIS A 39 5.62 -2.25 -3.03
CA HIS A 39 6.76 -2.23 -2.11
C HIS A 39 7.97 -2.95 -2.67
N ARG A 40 8.99 -2.19 -3.08
CA ARG A 40 10.23 -2.69 -3.69
C ARG A 40 11.47 -2.43 -2.84
N SER A 41 11.48 -1.36 -2.06
CA SER A 41 12.67 -0.89 -1.36
C SER A 41 12.36 -0.42 0.06
N PHE A 42 13.37 -0.43 0.91
CA PHE A 42 13.30 0.23 2.21
C PHE A 42 13.13 1.76 2.10
N LEU A 43 13.43 2.33 0.93
CA LEU A 43 13.27 3.77 0.67
C LEU A 43 11.84 4.17 0.34
N ASP A 44 10.96 3.24 -0.02
CA ASP A 44 9.60 3.56 -0.46
C ASP A 44 8.82 4.42 0.53
N PRO A 45 8.78 4.12 1.86
CA PRO A 45 8.06 4.96 2.81
C PRO A 45 8.60 6.39 2.87
N PHE A 46 9.92 6.56 2.76
CA PHE A 46 10.56 7.87 2.83
C PHE A 46 10.26 8.73 1.60
N VAL A 47 10.31 8.15 0.41
CA VAL A 47 9.96 8.88 -0.82
C VAL A 47 8.45 9.15 -0.88
N MET A 48 7.61 8.23 -0.39
CA MET A 48 6.18 8.45 -0.26
C MET A 48 5.85 9.61 0.67
N GLY A 49 6.57 9.75 1.79
CA GLY A 49 6.43 10.89 2.70
C GLY A 49 6.66 12.26 2.04
N THR A 50 7.27 12.32 0.86
CA THR A 50 7.43 13.58 0.11
C THR A 50 6.17 14.03 -0.63
N LEU A 51 5.17 13.17 -0.78
CA LEU A 51 3.94 13.48 -1.51
C LEU A 51 3.07 14.51 -0.81
N LEU A 52 2.97 14.41 0.51
CA LEU A 52 2.11 15.27 1.34
C LEU A 52 2.91 16.39 2.01
N ARG A 53 2.21 17.47 2.36
CA ARG A 53 2.73 18.51 3.27
C ARG A 53 2.45 18.19 4.74
N ARG A 54 1.64 17.18 5.05
CA ARG A 54 1.30 16.69 6.40
C ARG A 54 1.93 15.32 6.67
N PRO A 55 2.02 14.87 7.92
CA PRO A 55 2.55 13.55 8.26
C PRO A 55 1.81 12.43 7.54
N MET A 56 2.57 11.44 7.09
CA MET A 56 2.07 10.18 6.53
C MET A 56 2.55 9.06 7.43
N TYR A 57 1.62 8.33 8.02
CA TYR A 57 1.93 7.22 8.91
C TYR A 57 2.11 5.92 8.12
N TYR A 58 3.00 5.05 8.56
CA TYR A 58 3.22 3.75 7.94
C TYR A 58 3.74 2.72 8.93
N VAL A 59 3.46 1.46 8.63
CA VAL A 59 3.88 0.32 9.45
C VAL A 59 5.36 0.04 9.25
N ALA A 60 6.12 -0.09 10.34
CA ALA A 60 7.49 -0.56 10.31
C ALA A 60 7.70 -1.72 11.30
N LYS A 61 8.67 -2.58 11.03
CA LYS A 61 8.99 -3.71 11.91
C LYS A 61 9.44 -3.22 13.27
N ARG A 62 8.94 -3.82 14.36
CA ARG A 62 9.32 -3.49 15.74
C ARG A 62 10.82 -3.58 15.98
N GLU A 63 11.51 -4.52 15.35
CA GLU A 63 12.96 -4.70 15.50
C GLU A 63 13.76 -3.48 15.04
N LEU A 64 13.22 -2.65 14.14
CA LEU A 64 13.85 -1.41 13.70
C LEU A 64 13.86 -0.33 14.79
N PHE A 65 12.98 -0.44 15.77
CA PHE A 65 12.88 0.49 16.89
C PHE A 65 13.79 0.13 18.09
N GLN A 66 14.51 -0.97 18.04
CA GLN A 66 15.43 -1.38 19.11
C GLN A 66 16.62 -0.42 19.25
N ARG A 67 17.06 0.23 18.16
CA ARG A 67 18.13 1.23 18.20
C ARG A 67 17.51 2.61 18.43
N ARG A 68 17.83 3.25 19.55
CA ARG A 68 17.25 4.52 20.00
C ARG A 68 17.28 5.63 18.94
N TRP A 69 18.42 5.81 18.24
CA TRP A 69 18.54 6.82 17.18
C TRP A 69 17.63 6.51 15.98
N LEU A 70 17.50 5.22 15.60
CA LEU A 70 16.66 4.80 14.49
C LEU A 70 15.19 4.89 14.87
N ALA A 71 14.83 4.50 16.10
CA ALA A 71 13.47 4.66 16.63
C ALA A 71 13.05 6.13 16.62
N TRP A 72 13.93 7.02 17.06
CA TRP A 72 13.68 8.45 17.02
C TRP A 72 13.43 8.95 15.58
N LEU A 73 14.27 8.56 14.63
CA LEU A 73 14.12 8.93 13.22
C LEU A 73 12.82 8.37 12.62
N LEU A 74 12.53 7.10 12.85
CA LEU A 74 11.32 6.43 12.35
C LEU A 74 10.06 7.08 12.90
N ASN A 75 10.01 7.35 14.20
CA ASN A 75 8.88 8.05 14.83
C ASN A 75 8.73 9.48 14.27
N ALA A 76 9.85 10.20 14.09
CA ALA A 76 9.83 11.53 13.49
C ALA A 76 9.30 11.53 12.05
N LEU A 77 9.38 10.41 11.35
CA LEU A 77 8.89 10.22 9.97
C LEU A 77 7.52 9.55 9.88
N GLY A 78 6.86 9.34 11.03
CA GLY A 78 5.49 8.77 11.08
C GLY A 78 5.44 7.24 11.05
N ALA A 79 6.55 6.53 11.24
CA ALA A 79 6.53 5.10 11.37
C ALA A 79 5.98 4.67 12.74
N PHE A 80 5.15 3.62 12.75
CA PHE A 80 4.74 2.97 13.99
C PHE A 80 5.14 1.49 14.00
N PRO A 81 5.56 0.94 15.16
CA PRO A 81 6.05 -0.42 15.26
C PRO A 81 4.90 -1.43 15.22
N VAL A 82 5.10 -2.53 14.49
CA VAL A 82 4.22 -3.69 14.50
C VAL A 82 5.01 -4.98 14.56
N ASP A 83 4.55 -5.92 15.38
CA ASP A 83 5.07 -7.28 15.42
C ASP A 83 4.49 -8.10 14.28
N ARG A 84 5.35 -8.46 13.32
CA ARG A 84 4.93 -9.35 12.23
C ARG A 84 4.72 -10.76 12.79
N GLY A 85 3.48 -11.21 12.83
CA GLY A 85 3.12 -12.56 13.23
C GLY A 85 2.29 -12.68 14.50
N ARG A 86 2.16 -11.62 15.32
CA ARG A 86 1.37 -11.68 16.56
C ARG A 86 -0.05 -11.15 16.46
N SER A 87 -0.31 -10.15 15.66
CA SER A 87 -1.69 -9.67 15.50
C SER A 87 -1.84 -8.70 14.32
N ASP A 88 -2.36 -9.19 13.19
CA ASP A 88 -2.92 -8.32 12.15
C ASP A 88 -3.99 -7.37 12.73
N GLN A 89 -4.62 -7.76 13.86
CA GLN A 89 -5.66 -6.99 14.55
C GLN A 89 -5.14 -5.72 15.21
N GLU A 90 -4.00 -5.78 15.92
CA GLU A 90 -3.38 -4.58 16.54
C GLU A 90 -2.94 -3.57 15.48
N MET A 91 -2.35 -4.07 14.40
CA MET A 91 -1.97 -3.24 13.25
C MET A 91 -3.18 -2.56 12.63
N LEU A 92 -4.26 -3.30 12.41
CA LEU A 92 -5.50 -2.76 11.85
C LEU A 92 -6.16 -1.77 12.81
N ALA A 93 -6.18 -2.04 14.11
CA ALA A 93 -6.71 -1.11 15.12
C ALA A 93 -5.93 0.21 15.14
N THR A 94 -4.60 0.15 15.14
CA THR A 94 -3.75 1.35 15.07
C THR A 94 -3.96 2.12 13.77
N ALA A 95 -4.01 1.41 12.63
CA ALA A 95 -4.25 2.00 11.32
C ALA A 95 -5.60 2.71 11.25
N ARG A 96 -6.64 2.11 11.86
CA ARG A 96 -7.98 2.70 11.98
C ARG A 96 -7.94 3.97 12.81
N ALA A 97 -7.35 3.93 13.99
CA ALA A 97 -7.23 5.11 14.86
C ALA A 97 -6.50 6.28 14.19
N ILE A 98 -5.49 6.01 13.35
CA ILE A 98 -4.81 7.02 12.54
C ILE A 98 -5.77 7.66 11.54
N LEU A 99 -6.55 6.86 10.82
CA LEU A 99 -7.52 7.34 9.84
C LEU A 99 -8.69 8.08 10.49
N GLU A 100 -9.18 7.63 11.65
CA GLU A 100 -10.24 8.29 12.41
C GLU A 100 -9.84 9.68 12.92
N ARG A 101 -8.55 9.91 13.15
CA ARG A 101 -8.01 11.25 13.45
C ARG A 101 -7.95 12.17 12.23
N GLY A 102 -8.25 11.67 11.02
CA GLY A 102 -8.13 12.43 9.79
C GLY A 102 -6.73 12.40 9.18
N ASP A 103 -5.85 11.50 9.63
CA ASP A 103 -4.47 11.42 9.18
C ASP A 103 -4.31 10.57 7.90
N ALA A 104 -3.12 10.68 7.28
CA ALA A 104 -2.75 9.92 6.10
C ALA A 104 -2.02 8.63 6.48
N LEU A 105 -2.43 7.51 5.89
CA LEU A 105 -1.84 6.19 6.12
C LEU A 105 -1.28 5.60 4.83
N LEU A 106 -0.05 5.13 4.87
CA LEU A 106 0.58 4.36 3.79
C LEU A 106 0.48 2.87 4.09
N VAL A 107 -0.10 2.14 3.16
CA VAL A 107 -0.22 0.69 3.20
C VAL A 107 0.46 0.10 1.98
N PHE A 108 1.24 -0.94 2.20
CA PHE A 108 1.78 -1.79 1.15
C PHE A 108 0.98 -3.09 1.12
N PRO A 109 0.02 -3.25 0.20
CA PRO A 109 -0.86 -4.42 0.19
C PRO A 109 -0.14 -5.76 0.06
N GLU A 110 1.04 -5.79 -0.53
CA GLU A 110 1.89 -6.98 -0.63
C GLU A 110 2.34 -7.52 0.75
N GLY A 111 2.34 -6.68 1.78
CA GLY A 111 2.76 -7.02 3.15
C GLY A 111 4.25 -7.28 3.33
N THR A 112 5.01 -7.31 2.27
CA THR A 112 6.48 -7.48 2.27
C THR A 112 7.08 -6.83 1.03
N ARG A 113 8.41 -6.60 1.06
CA ARG A 113 9.13 -6.12 -0.12
C ARG A 113 9.23 -7.23 -1.15
N VAL A 114 8.77 -6.95 -2.36
CA VAL A 114 8.86 -7.87 -3.49
C VAL A 114 10.15 -7.59 -4.25
N ARG A 115 10.90 -8.63 -4.57
CA ARG A 115 12.15 -8.53 -5.35
C ARG A 115 11.85 -8.08 -6.78
N PRO A 116 12.88 -7.65 -7.58
CA PRO A 116 12.69 -7.31 -8.99
C PRO A 116 11.96 -8.43 -9.75
N GLY A 117 11.04 -8.03 -10.63
CA GLY A 117 10.13 -8.91 -11.32
C GLY A 117 8.68 -8.42 -11.19
N PRO A 118 7.68 -9.24 -11.44
CA PRO A 118 6.28 -8.91 -11.29
C PRO A 118 5.94 -8.42 -9.89
N VAL A 119 4.94 -7.55 -9.77
CA VAL A 119 4.45 -7.06 -8.48
C VAL A 119 3.74 -8.20 -7.75
N GLY A 120 3.86 -8.25 -6.44
CA GLY A 120 3.28 -9.31 -5.62
C GLY A 120 1.76 -9.30 -5.58
N SER A 121 1.17 -10.33 -4.98
CA SER A 121 -0.27 -10.40 -4.75
C SER A 121 -0.67 -9.60 -3.51
N PRO A 122 -1.77 -8.85 -3.55
CA PRO A 122 -2.19 -8.02 -2.44
C PRO A 122 -2.90 -8.84 -1.35
N ARG A 123 -2.71 -8.45 -0.10
CA ARG A 123 -3.43 -8.95 1.07
C ARG A 123 -4.68 -8.10 1.31
N ARG A 124 -5.73 -8.69 1.87
CA ARG A 124 -7.05 -8.08 2.10
C ARG A 124 -7.08 -6.88 3.07
N GLY A 125 -5.99 -6.61 3.79
CA GLY A 125 -5.94 -5.57 4.83
C GLY A 125 -6.29 -4.16 4.34
N VAL A 126 -5.87 -3.76 3.14
CA VAL A 126 -6.19 -2.45 2.59
C VAL A 126 -7.69 -2.31 2.28
N GLY A 127 -8.33 -3.35 1.74
CA GLY A 127 -9.78 -3.35 1.48
C GLY A 127 -10.59 -3.33 2.77
N ARG A 128 -10.12 -4.02 3.81
CA ARG A 128 -10.74 -3.99 5.13
C ARG A 128 -10.69 -2.58 5.73
N LEU A 129 -9.53 -1.92 5.73
CA LEU A 129 -9.38 -0.55 6.23
C LEU A 129 -10.24 0.44 5.45
N ALA A 130 -10.30 0.33 4.12
CA ALA A 130 -11.12 1.19 3.28
C ALA A 130 -12.62 1.08 3.65
N LEU A 131 -13.11 -0.14 3.89
CA LEU A 131 -14.50 -0.37 4.29
C LEU A 131 -14.78 0.08 5.73
N GLU A 132 -13.93 -0.27 6.69
CA GLU A 132 -14.16 0.07 8.10
C GLU A 132 -14.12 1.58 8.35
N THR A 133 -13.32 2.34 7.60
CA THR A 133 -13.15 3.77 7.82
C THR A 133 -13.88 4.66 6.81
N GLY A 134 -14.21 4.14 5.63
CA GLY A 134 -14.72 4.94 4.52
C GLY A 134 -13.69 5.91 3.93
N ALA A 135 -12.43 5.83 4.36
CA ALA A 135 -11.36 6.70 3.87
C ALA A 135 -11.07 6.45 2.39
N PRO A 136 -10.90 7.51 1.57
CA PRO A 136 -10.53 7.36 0.17
C PRO A 136 -9.16 6.68 0.03
N VAL A 137 -9.04 5.80 -0.95
CA VAL A 137 -7.81 5.06 -1.25
C VAL A 137 -7.17 5.61 -2.50
N VAL A 138 -5.98 6.19 -2.38
CA VAL A 138 -5.18 6.67 -3.51
C VAL A 138 -4.24 5.54 -3.93
N PRO A 139 -4.41 4.98 -5.15
CA PRO A 139 -3.49 3.98 -5.68
C PRO A 139 -2.20 4.66 -6.14
N VAL A 140 -1.06 4.15 -5.71
CA VAL A 140 0.25 4.77 -6.00
C VAL A 140 1.23 3.71 -6.50
N ALA A 141 2.04 4.08 -7.47
CA ALA A 141 3.22 3.32 -7.85
C ALA A 141 4.50 4.08 -7.51
N VAL A 142 5.48 3.33 -6.98
CA VAL A 142 6.85 3.80 -6.75
C VAL A 142 7.79 2.96 -7.60
N PHE A 143 8.59 3.62 -8.43
CA PHE A 143 9.49 2.97 -9.40
C PHE A 143 10.91 3.51 -9.27
N GLY A 144 11.91 2.62 -9.36
CA GLY A 144 13.32 2.97 -9.37
C GLY A 144 13.99 2.95 -7.99
N THR A 145 13.24 2.81 -6.90
CA THR A 145 13.80 2.70 -5.55
C THR A 145 14.58 1.39 -5.34
N GLU A 146 14.20 0.33 -6.04
CA GLU A 146 14.88 -0.97 -6.05
C GLU A 146 16.29 -0.90 -6.63
N ALA A 147 16.53 0.00 -7.59
CA ALA A 147 17.82 0.18 -8.26
C ALA A 147 18.78 1.11 -7.51
N VAL A 148 18.28 1.84 -6.51
CA VAL A 148 19.08 2.79 -5.71
C VAL A 148 20.18 2.09 -4.91
N ARG A 149 19.95 0.86 -4.45
CA ARG A 149 20.91 0.11 -3.63
C ARG A 149 21.60 -0.98 -4.42
N LYS A 150 22.95 -0.93 -4.46
CA LYS A 150 23.81 -2.02 -4.95
C LYS A 150 24.77 -2.46 -3.84
N GLY A 151 24.46 -3.59 -3.21
CA GLY A 151 25.18 -4.04 -2.01
C GLY A 151 25.01 -3.05 -0.84
N TRP A 152 26.11 -2.50 -0.31
CA TRP A 152 26.11 -1.50 0.74
C TRP A 152 26.05 -0.04 0.23
N ARG A 153 26.27 0.19 -1.08
CA ARG A 153 26.30 1.52 -1.71
C ARG A 153 24.91 1.98 -2.13
N ILE A 154 24.59 3.25 -1.80
CA ILE A 154 23.44 3.98 -2.35
C ILE A 154 23.92 4.73 -3.58
N ARG A 155 23.23 4.55 -4.72
CA ARG A 155 23.58 5.18 -5.99
C ARG A 155 22.52 6.20 -6.40
N PRO A 156 22.90 7.28 -7.09
CA PRO A 156 21.93 8.17 -7.70
C PRO A 156 21.16 7.39 -8.78
N HIS A 157 19.85 7.34 -8.63
CA HIS A 157 18.96 6.71 -9.59
C HIS A 157 17.67 7.51 -9.68
N LYS A 158 17.05 7.55 -10.87
CA LYS A 158 15.80 8.29 -11.04
C LYS A 158 14.66 7.54 -10.37
N VAL A 159 14.08 8.15 -9.33
CA VAL A 159 12.90 7.63 -8.63
C VAL A 159 11.66 8.35 -9.14
N ARG A 160 10.62 7.59 -9.44
CA ARG A 160 9.35 8.11 -9.94
C ARG A 160 8.21 7.63 -9.07
N ILE A 161 7.28 8.53 -8.78
CA ILE A 161 6.04 8.24 -8.08
C ILE A 161 4.88 8.69 -8.96
N ARG A 162 3.86 7.86 -9.08
CA ARG A 162 2.63 8.19 -9.78
C ARG A 162 1.43 7.85 -8.91
N CYS A 163 0.56 8.85 -8.69
CA CYS A 163 -0.68 8.71 -7.97
C CYS A 163 -1.84 8.64 -8.97
N GLY A 164 -2.73 7.67 -8.80
CA GLY A 164 -3.99 7.60 -9.52
C GLY A 164 -5.13 8.32 -8.80
N PRO A 165 -6.30 8.44 -9.42
CA PRO A 165 -7.50 8.98 -8.79
C PRO A 165 -7.89 8.22 -7.52
N PRO A 166 -8.45 8.90 -6.50
CA PRO A 166 -8.89 8.25 -5.29
C PRO A 166 -10.10 7.34 -5.55
N LEU A 167 -10.10 6.18 -4.91
CA LEU A 167 -11.19 5.22 -4.89
C LEU A 167 -11.94 5.37 -3.58
N CYS A 168 -13.26 5.56 -3.65
CA CYS A 168 -14.11 5.66 -2.47
C CYS A 168 -14.97 4.40 -2.35
N PHE A 169 -15.10 3.90 -1.12
CA PHE A 169 -15.93 2.75 -0.79
C PHE A 169 -16.88 3.12 0.34
N PRO A 170 -18.11 2.56 0.38
CA PRO A 170 -19.02 2.79 1.49
C PRO A 170 -18.43 2.27 2.79
N ARG A 171 -18.70 2.96 3.89
CA ARG A 171 -18.30 2.49 5.21
C ARG A 171 -19.18 1.28 5.60
N VAL A 172 -18.54 0.21 6.05
CA VAL A 172 -19.18 -1.04 6.48
C VAL A 172 -18.61 -1.45 7.82
N GLU A 173 -19.46 -1.62 8.82
CA GLU A 173 -19.06 -2.17 10.11
C GLU A 173 -18.78 -3.68 9.96
N ASN A 174 -17.66 -4.13 10.47
CA ASN A 174 -17.24 -5.54 10.46
C ASN A 174 -17.35 -6.22 9.08
N PRO A 175 -16.66 -5.72 8.04
CA PRO A 175 -16.72 -6.28 6.71
C PRO A 175 -16.22 -7.74 6.70
N SER A 176 -16.92 -8.59 5.95
CA SER A 176 -16.49 -9.98 5.79
C SER A 176 -15.13 -10.06 5.09
N PRO A 177 -14.35 -11.12 5.34
CA PRO A 177 -13.07 -11.34 4.66
C PRO A 177 -13.20 -11.36 3.13
N GLU A 178 -14.30 -11.87 2.61
CA GLU A 178 -14.60 -11.95 1.17
C GLU A 178 -14.82 -10.54 0.59
N LEU A 179 -15.61 -9.71 1.29
CA LEU A 179 -15.87 -8.33 0.88
C LEU A 179 -14.59 -7.50 0.92
N ALA A 180 -13.80 -7.62 1.99
CA ALA A 180 -12.50 -6.97 2.10
C ALA A 180 -11.54 -7.41 0.98
N GLY A 181 -11.56 -8.70 0.63
CA GLY A 181 -10.82 -9.24 -0.51
C GLY A 181 -11.27 -8.64 -1.83
N ALA A 182 -12.60 -8.60 -2.08
CA ALA A 182 -13.17 -8.02 -3.30
C ALA A 182 -12.78 -6.54 -3.48
N VAL A 183 -12.83 -5.74 -2.40
CA VAL A 183 -12.38 -4.34 -2.43
C VAL A 183 -10.88 -4.23 -2.72
N THR A 184 -10.06 -5.08 -2.09
CA THR A 184 -8.62 -5.12 -2.39
C THR A 184 -8.36 -5.44 -3.86
N HIS A 185 -9.11 -6.38 -4.43
CA HIS A 185 -9.02 -6.73 -5.86
C HIS A 185 -9.50 -5.62 -6.81
N ARG A 186 -10.23 -4.63 -6.33
CA ARG A 186 -10.54 -3.40 -7.09
C ARG A 186 -9.43 -2.36 -6.96
N ILE A 187 -8.81 -2.23 -5.80
CA ILE A 187 -7.73 -1.27 -5.55
C ILE A 187 -6.45 -1.68 -6.30
N TRP A 188 -6.08 -2.95 -6.24
CA TRP A 188 -4.78 -3.42 -6.72
C TRP A 188 -4.53 -3.22 -8.21
N PRO A 189 -5.47 -3.49 -9.13
CA PRO A 189 -5.31 -3.18 -10.55
C PRO A 189 -5.02 -1.69 -10.83
N CYS A 190 -5.58 -0.79 -10.00
CA CYS A 190 -5.30 0.65 -10.13
C CYS A 190 -3.85 0.98 -9.73
N VAL A 191 -3.29 0.30 -8.72
CA VAL A 191 -1.85 0.41 -8.38
C VAL A 191 -0.99 -0.14 -9.52
N MET A 192 -1.38 -1.29 -10.08
CA MET A 192 -0.69 -1.91 -11.21
C MET A 192 -0.67 -1.02 -12.44
N LEU A 193 -1.80 -0.37 -12.75
CA LEU A 193 -1.89 0.58 -13.85
C LEU A 193 -0.89 1.73 -13.67
N GLN A 194 -0.77 2.30 -12.45
CA GLN A 194 0.23 3.34 -12.18
C GLN A 194 1.66 2.81 -12.35
N TRP A 195 1.91 1.55 -11.96
CA TRP A 195 3.19 0.89 -12.13
C TRP A 195 3.58 0.71 -13.60
N GLU A 196 2.66 0.22 -14.43
CA GLU A 196 2.85 0.06 -15.88
C GLU A 196 3.13 1.41 -16.57
N TRP A 197 2.41 2.47 -16.21
CA TRP A 197 2.66 3.82 -16.70
C TRP A 197 4.07 4.34 -16.35
N LEU A 198 4.68 3.87 -15.30
CA LEU A 198 6.07 4.18 -14.96
C LEU A 198 7.10 3.29 -15.70
N GLY A 199 6.64 2.35 -16.51
CA GLY A 199 7.48 1.39 -17.24
C GLY A 199 7.81 0.14 -16.44
N GLY A 200 7.00 -0.17 -15.42
CA GLY A 200 7.09 -1.44 -14.70
C GLY A 200 6.54 -2.62 -15.51
N GLU A 201 7.07 -3.80 -15.29
CA GLU A 201 6.57 -5.00 -15.94
C GLU A 201 5.15 -5.34 -15.45
N PRO A 202 4.19 -5.55 -16.35
CA PRO A 202 2.86 -5.99 -15.98
C PRO A 202 2.94 -7.37 -15.31
N PRO A 203 1.99 -7.73 -14.42
CA PRO A 203 1.90 -9.08 -13.91
C PRO A 203 1.67 -10.05 -15.09
N PRO A 204 2.14 -11.30 -15.00
CA PRO A 204 1.85 -12.30 -16.02
C PRO A 204 0.34 -12.36 -16.21
N ARG A 205 -0.10 -12.27 -17.48
CA ARG A 205 -1.52 -12.42 -17.81
C ARG A 205 -1.96 -13.77 -17.26
N ARG A 206 -2.95 -13.77 -16.39
CA ARG A 206 -3.66 -15.01 -16.06
C ARG A 206 -4.35 -15.43 -17.34
N ASP A 207 -4.09 -16.67 -17.78
CA ASP A 207 -4.85 -17.25 -18.88
C ASP A 207 -6.34 -17.06 -18.57
N PRO A 208 -7.13 -16.68 -19.58
CA PRO A 208 -8.57 -16.52 -19.37
C PRO A 208 -9.08 -17.82 -18.75
N ILE A 209 -9.81 -17.70 -17.64
CA ILE A 209 -10.43 -18.87 -17.00
C ILE A 209 -11.14 -19.62 -18.11
N PRO A 210 -10.78 -20.89 -18.41
CA PRO A 210 -11.39 -21.62 -19.49
C PRO A 210 -12.90 -21.56 -19.30
N ALA A 211 -13.60 -21.14 -20.35
CA ALA A 211 -15.04 -21.06 -20.32
C ALA A 211 -15.59 -22.39 -19.81
N ARG A 212 -16.41 -22.33 -18.76
CA ARG A 212 -17.00 -23.51 -18.16
C ARG A 212 -17.68 -24.32 -19.26
N PRO A 213 -17.35 -25.60 -19.44
CA PRO A 213 -17.96 -26.38 -20.51
C PRO A 213 -19.49 -26.32 -20.35
N PRO A 214 -20.22 -26.05 -21.43
CA PRO A 214 -21.68 -26.04 -21.39
C PRO A 214 -22.14 -27.43 -21.04
N GLY A 215 -22.85 -27.61 -19.89
CA GLY A 215 -23.55 -28.85 -19.67
C GLY A 215 -23.46 -29.56 -18.33
N VAL A 216 -22.75 -29.03 -17.32
CA VAL A 216 -22.86 -29.63 -15.97
C VAL A 216 -24.08 -29.04 -15.24
N ARG A 217 -25.26 -29.65 -15.44
CA ARG A 217 -26.45 -29.40 -14.61
C ARG A 217 -26.10 -29.81 -13.17
N ARG A 218 -26.32 -28.93 -12.20
CA ARG A 218 -26.34 -29.34 -10.78
C ARG A 218 -27.41 -30.42 -10.61
N GLY A 219 -26.96 -31.61 -10.22
CA GLY A 219 -27.89 -32.66 -9.81
C GLY A 219 -28.82 -32.11 -8.71
N ALA A 220 -30.10 -32.24 -8.90
CA ALA A 220 -31.10 -31.89 -7.90
C ALA A 220 -30.83 -32.66 -6.59
N PRO A 221 -31.00 -32.04 -5.41
CA PRO A 221 -30.83 -32.76 -4.14
C PRO A 221 -31.83 -33.90 -4.06
N ALA A 222 -31.32 -35.12 -3.80
CA ALA A 222 -32.15 -36.30 -3.60
C ALA A 222 -33.19 -36.05 -2.50
N ARG A 223 -34.47 -36.12 -2.85
CA ARG A 223 -35.56 -36.15 -1.88
C ARG A 223 -35.38 -37.39 -0.99
N LYS A 224 -35.10 -37.16 0.28
CA LYS A 224 -35.25 -38.21 1.30
C LYS A 224 -36.73 -38.58 1.35
N GLN A 225 -37.05 -39.77 0.89
CA GLN A 225 -38.37 -40.41 1.18
C GLN A 225 -38.34 -40.78 2.66
N ALA A 226 -39.31 -40.24 3.40
CA ALA A 226 -39.64 -40.68 4.73
C ALA A 226 -40.47 -41.96 4.59
N ALA A 227 -40.06 -42.98 5.27
CA ALA A 227 -40.89 -44.13 5.72
C ALA A 227 -40.71 -44.25 7.23
#